data_1328000b3f1c4eaf70a2ebd46fcb919a
#
_entry.id   1328000b3f1c4eaf70a2ebd46fcb919a
#
_cell.length_a   1.000
_cell.length_b   1.000
_cell.length_c   1.000
_cell.angle_alpha   90.00
_cell.angle_beta   90.00
_cell.angle_gamma   90.00
#
_symmetry.space_group_name_H-M   'P 1'
#
loop_
_entity.id
_entity.type
_entity.pdbx_description
1 polymer ?
#
loop_
_entity_poly.entity_id
_entity_poly.type
_entity_poly.pdbx_seq_one_letter_code
_entity_poly.pdbx_strand_id
1 'polypeptide(L)'
;MKHLSQQRLILFSSIFFTLFYNFSFFKNVINTYGFSGLNIVYILSMTILLVSLLTFIFTIFSSKYTTKPILITLFVISAFTAYFMDSYGVVIDTEMIRNSLQTNLNESKDLFSLKLVLYVVFLAILPGYFIYKTEIKYKSFKSELFSKLKTILLSLVLILVIIFSFSKFYTSFFREHKPLRYNVNPIFWMYSIGNYINKSMDVAPTTLEEIGKDSKIVEPIEEQ
;
A
#
# COMPACT_ATOMS: atom_id res chain seq x y z
N MET A 1 -3.09 -13.88 -28.61
CA MET A 1 -3.07 -13.16 -27.31
C MET A 1 -3.57 -11.73 -27.54
N LYS A 2 -4.45 -11.19 -26.67
CA LYS A 2 -4.96 -9.83 -26.89
C LYS A 2 -3.85 -8.82 -26.60
N HIS A 3 -3.52 -8.00 -27.58
CA HIS A 3 -2.61 -6.88 -27.41
C HIS A 3 -3.30 -5.79 -26.57
N LEU A 4 -2.70 -5.38 -25.48
CA LEU A 4 -3.23 -4.32 -24.62
C LEU A 4 -2.37 -3.04 -24.77
N SER A 5 -3.01 -1.87 -24.64
CA SER A 5 -2.25 -0.65 -24.43
C SER A 5 -1.74 -0.59 -22.99
N GLN A 6 -0.62 0.11 -22.77
CA GLN A 6 -0.04 0.28 -21.44
C GLN A 6 -1.06 0.83 -20.42
N GLN A 7 -1.86 1.83 -20.82
CA GLN A 7 -2.86 2.45 -19.95
C GLN A 7 -4.00 1.49 -19.56
N ARG A 8 -4.41 0.59 -20.48
CA ARG A 8 -5.40 -0.43 -20.14
C ARG A 8 -4.85 -1.47 -19.18
N LEU A 9 -3.59 -1.88 -19.35
CA LEU A 9 -2.93 -2.78 -18.40
C LEU A 9 -2.87 -2.17 -17.01
N ILE A 10 -2.48 -0.89 -16.89
CA ILE A 10 -2.45 -0.15 -15.63
C ILE A 10 -3.83 -0.09 -15.00
N LEU A 11 -4.86 0.28 -15.76
CA LEU A 11 -6.23 0.36 -15.26
C LEU A 11 -6.73 -1.00 -14.73
N PHE A 12 -6.53 -2.08 -15.49
CA PHE A 12 -6.90 -3.44 -15.04
C PHE A 12 -6.15 -3.84 -13.78
N SER A 13 -4.84 -3.53 -13.70
CA SER A 13 -4.05 -3.75 -12.48
C SER A 13 -4.59 -2.94 -11.30
N SER A 14 -4.96 -1.68 -11.50
CA SER A 14 -5.52 -0.82 -10.44
C SER A 14 -6.87 -1.35 -9.93
N ILE A 15 -7.74 -1.83 -10.83
CA ILE A 15 -9.01 -2.47 -10.46
C ILE A 15 -8.74 -3.74 -9.66
N PHE A 16 -7.82 -4.59 -10.14
CA PHE A 16 -7.45 -5.83 -9.47
C PHE A 16 -6.88 -5.56 -8.07
N PHE A 17 -5.98 -4.59 -7.93
CA PHE A 17 -5.47 -4.16 -6.63
C PHE A 17 -6.58 -3.71 -5.70
N THR A 18 -7.49 -2.87 -6.18
CA THR A 18 -8.58 -2.36 -5.35
C THR A 18 -9.46 -3.48 -4.83
N LEU A 19 -9.81 -4.46 -5.67
CA LEU A 19 -10.75 -5.51 -5.31
C LEU A 19 -10.13 -6.63 -4.47
N PHE A 20 -8.88 -7.02 -4.73
CA PHE A 20 -8.30 -8.23 -4.15
C PHE A 20 -7.24 -8.00 -3.07
N TYR A 21 -6.63 -6.80 -2.99
CA TYR A 21 -5.61 -6.52 -1.98
C TYR A 21 -6.09 -5.59 -0.87
N ASN A 22 -7.34 -5.12 -0.93
CA ASN A 22 -7.90 -4.17 0.01
C ASN A 22 -9.09 -4.76 0.79
N PHE A 23 -9.10 -6.08 1.00
CA PHE A 23 -10.17 -6.74 1.74
C PHE A 23 -10.29 -6.20 3.17
N SER A 24 -9.19 -6.15 3.92
CA SER A 24 -9.16 -5.57 5.28
C SER A 24 -9.62 -4.12 5.30
N PHE A 25 -9.22 -3.31 4.31
CA PHE A 25 -9.69 -1.93 4.21
C PHE A 25 -11.21 -1.85 4.08
N PHE A 26 -11.79 -2.51 3.07
CA PHE A 26 -13.23 -2.47 2.85
C PHE A 26 -14.03 -3.12 3.98
N LYS A 27 -13.53 -4.22 4.57
CA LYS A 27 -14.13 -4.85 5.75
C LYS A 27 -14.22 -3.86 6.91
N ASN A 28 -13.14 -3.15 7.21
CA ASN A 28 -13.10 -2.16 8.29
C ASN A 28 -13.98 -0.95 7.99
N VAL A 29 -14.04 -0.48 6.73
CA VAL A 29 -14.97 0.58 6.30
C VAL A 29 -16.42 0.15 6.50
N ILE A 30 -16.79 -1.06 6.06
CA ILE A 30 -18.13 -1.60 6.22
C ILE A 30 -18.49 -1.77 7.70
N ASN A 31 -17.57 -2.24 8.54
CA ASN A 31 -17.78 -2.36 9.98
C ASN A 31 -18.00 -1.00 10.65
N THR A 32 -17.36 0.05 10.17
CA THR A 32 -17.45 1.40 10.75
C THR A 32 -18.71 2.13 10.32
N TYR A 33 -19.05 2.07 9.03
CA TYR A 33 -20.16 2.86 8.47
C TYR A 33 -21.44 2.04 8.25
N GLY A 34 -21.36 0.71 8.23
CA GLY A 34 -22.43 -0.18 7.81
C GLY A 34 -22.59 -0.28 6.29
N PHE A 35 -23.34 -1.28 5.83
CA PHE A 35 -23.60 -1.53 4.41
C PHE A 35 -25.07 -1.34 4.09
N SER A 36 -25.54 -0.08 4.20
CA SER A 36 -26.95 0.26 3.97
C SER A 36 -27.11 1.72 3.49
N GLY A 37 -28.19 2.00 2.76
CA GLY A 37 -28.57 3.33 2.34
C GLY A 37 -27.45 4.11 1.63
N LEU A 38 -27.19 5.33 2.07
CA LEU A 38 -26.15 6.21 1.49
C LEU A 38 -24.71 5.69 1.70
N ASN A 39 -24.49 4.82 2.70
CA ASN A 39 -23.16 4.29 2.96
C ASN A 39 -22.65 3.41 1.80
N ILE A 40 -23.55 2.73 1.09
CA ILE A 40 -23.20 1.98 -0.12
C ILE A 40 -22.61 2.93 -1.17
N VAL A 41 -23.22 4.12 -1.35
CA VAL A 41 -22.72 5.12 -2.31
C VAL A 41 -21.34 5.64 -1.88
N TYR A 42 -21.11 5.84 -0.59
CA TYR A 42 -19.80 6.23 -0.07
C TYR A 42 -18.74 5.14 -0.30
N ILE A 43 -19.07 3.86 -0.04
CA ILE A 43 -18.15 2.73 -0.28
C ILE A 43 -17.84 2.61 -1.77
N LEU A 44 -18.82 2.74 -2.66
CA LEU A 44 -18.59 2.76 -4.10
C LEU A 44 -17.72 3.96 -4.51
N SER A 45 -17.94 5.14 -3.95
CA SER A 45 -17.10 6.31 -4.21
C SER A 45 -15.65 6.08 -3.77
N MET A 46 -15.42 5.43 -2.61
CA MET A 46 -14.09 5.02 -2.15
C MET A 46 -13.43 4.02 -3.09
N THR A 47 -14.20 3.06 -3.61
CA THR A 47 -13.70 2.08 -4.59
C THR A 47 -13.21 2.78 -5.86
N ILE A 48 -14.02 3.70 -6.42
CA ILE A 48 -13.65 4.46 -7.62
C ILE A 48 -12.49 5.41 -7.33
N LEU A 49 -12.47 6.04 -6.16
CA LEU A 49 -11.36 6.89 -5.71
C LEU A 49 -10.05 6.11 -5.65
N LEU A 50 -10.06 4.90 -5.05
CA LEU A 50 -8.87 4.06 -4.92
C LEU A 50 -8.39 3.56 -6.28
N VAL A 51 -9.28 3.11 -7.17
CA VAL A 51 -8.92 2.76 -8.57
C VAL A 51 -8.27 3.93 -9.28
N SER A 52 -8.85 5.14 -9.14
CA SER A 52 -8.34 6.35 -9.78
C SER A 52 -6.97 6.74 -9.24
N LEU A 53 -6.79 6.66 -7.91
CA LEU A 53 -5.54 6.98 -7.25
C LEU A 53 -4.42 5.99 -7.63
N LEU A 54 -4.72 4.69 -7.65
CA LEU A 54 -3.76 3.68 -8.10
C LEU A 54 -3.43 3.83 -9.59
N THR A 55 -4.44 4.11 -10.43
CA THR A 55 -4.20 4.38 -11.85
C THR A 55 -3.30 5.60 -12.05
N PHE A 56 -3.52 6.66 -11.29
CA PHE A 56 -2.69 7.86 -11.29
C PHE A 56 -1.23 7.53 -10.90
N ILE A 57 -1.03 6.88 -9.74
CA ILE A 57 0.30 6.51 -9.23
C ILE A 57 1.02 5.59 -10.21
N PHE A 58 0.40 4.49 -10.63
CA PHE A 58 1.02 3.53 -11.52
C PHE A 58 1.34 4.13 -12.88
N THR A 59 0.52 5.08 -13.37
CA THR A 59 0.78 5.77 -14.63
C THR A 59 2.00 6.69 -14.52
N ILE A 60 2.20 7.40 -13.42
CA ILE A 60 3.38 8.25 -13.21
C ILE A 60 4.66 7.45 -13.36
N PHE A 61 4.76 6.30 -12.69
CA PHE A 61 5.95 5.46 -12.68
C PHE A 61 6.07 4.54 -13.90
N SER A 62 5.07 4.52 -14.79
CA SER A 62 5.05 3.66 -15.96
C SER A 62 5.92 4.20 -17.10
N SER A 63 6.66 3.29 -17.74
CA SER A 63 7.37 3.52 -19.00
C SER A 63 7.39 2.22 -19.81
N LYS A 64 7.96 2.27 -21.02
CA LYS A 64 8.13 1.06 -21.85
C LYS A 64 8.88 -0.06 -21.10
N TYR A 65 9.83 0.30 -20.24
CA TYR A 65 10.69 -0.66 -19.56
C TYR A 65 10.27 -0.96 -18.12
N THR A 66 9.60 -0.01 -17.46
CA THR A 66 9.31 -0.10 -16.03
C THR A 66 7.92 -0.63 -15.69
N THR A 67 6.94 -0.53 -16.59
CA THR A 67 5.54 -0.90 -16.31
C THR A 67 5.39 -2.34 -15.83
N LYS A 68 5.93 -3.30 -16.57
CA LYS A 68 5.81 -4.72 -16.18
C LYS A 68 6.56 -5.03 -14.89
N PRO A 69 7.88 -4.73 -14.75
CA PRO A 69 8.60 -5.05 -13.52
C PRO A 69 8.01 -4.36 -12.30
N ILE A 70 7.63 -3.09 -12.39
CA ILE A 70 7.00 -2.39 -11.26
C ILE A 70 5.69 -3.07 -10.84
N LEU A 71 4.79 -3.34 -11.78
CA LEU A 71 3.52 -3.99 -11.45
C LEU A 71 3.73 -5.38 -10.86
N ILE A 72 4.64 -6.20 -11.40
CA ILE A 72 4.93 -7.53 -10.86
C ILE A 72 5.49 -7.43 -9.45
N THR A 73 6.45 -6.53 -9.20
CA THR A 73 7.01 -6.30 -7.85
C THR A 73 5.92 -5.85 -6.88
N LEU A 74 5.05 -4.93 -7.29
CA LEU A 74 3.93 -4.49 -6.47
C LEU A 74 2.97 -5.64 -6.16
N PHE A 75 2.64 -6.49 -7.13
CA PHE A 75 1.80 -7.68 -6.90
C PHE A 75 2.43 -8.61 -5.87
N VAL A 76 3.72 -8.89 -5.97
CA VAL A 76 4.41 -9.77 -5.04
C VAL A 76 4.39 -9.19 -3.62
N ILE A 77 4.87 -7.96 -3.43
CA ILE A 77 4.93 -7.34 -2.09
C ILE A 77 3.52 -7.21 -1.51
N SER A 78 2.56 -6.76 -2.32
CA SER A 78 1.18 -6.57 -1.85
C SER A 78 0.45 -7.86 -1.52
N ALA A 79 0.81 -9.00 -2.12
CA ALA A 79 0.24 -10.30 -1.76
C ALA A 79 0.65 -10.69 -0.34
N PHE A 80 1.91 -10.51 0.03
CA PHE A 80 2.38 -10.73 1.40
C PHE A 80 1.71 -9.75 2.37
N THR A 81 1.71 -8.46 2.06
CA THR A 81 1.10 -7.46 2.94
C THR A 81 -0.40 -7.70 3.12
N ALA A 82 -1.14 -8.03 2.05
CA ALA A 82 -2.55 -8.38 2.14
C ALA A 82 -2.78 -9.62 3.01
N TYR A 83 -1.94 -10.68 2.87
CA TYR A 83 -2.03 -11.86 3.73
C TYR A 83 -1.89 -11.50 5.21
N PHE A 84 -0.87 -10.71 5.59
CA PHE A 84 -0.66 -10.32 6.97
C PHE A 84 -1.77 -9.43 7.50
N MET A 85 -2.23 -8.46 6.71
CA MET A 85 -3.35 -7.59 7.07
C MET A 85 -4.65 -8.38 7.27
N ASP A 86 -4.97 -9.30 6.35
CA ASP A 86 -6.22 -10.06 6.36
C ASP A 86 -6.23 -11.22 7.38
N SER A 87 -5.06 -11.75 7.72
CA SER A 87 -4.93 -12.90 8.63
C SER A 87 -4.68 -12.50 10.07
N TYR A 88 -3.91 -11.46 10.28
CA TYR A 88 -3.48 -11.04 11.62
C TYR A 88 -4.00 -9.66 12.02
N GLY A 89 -4.67 -8.94 11.11
CA GLY A 89 -5.18 -7.59 11.38
C GLY A 89 -4.09 -6.54 11.60
N VAL A 90 -2.86 -6.83 11.19
CA VAL A 90 -1.71 -5.92 11.39
C VAL A 90 -1.70 -4.82 10.35
N VAL A 91 -1.16 -3.67 10.72
CA VAL A 91 -0.86 -2.55 9.82
C VAL A 91 0.61 -2.65 9.41
N ILE A 92 0.88 -2.54 8.10
CA ILE A 92 2.26 -2.59 7.58
C ILE A 92 2.87 -1.19 7.66
N ASP A 93 3.21 -0.79 8.86
CA ASP A 93 3.85 0.49 9.17
C ASP A 93 5.40 0.40 9.16
N THR A 94 6.06 1.49 9.52
CA THR A 94 7.53 1.58 9.56
C THR A 94 8.15 0.57 10.54
N GLU A 95 7.50 0.34 11.68
CA GLU A 95 7.98 -0.62 12.69
C GLU A 95 7.82 -2.06 12.21
N MET A 96 6.68 -2.38 11.58
CA MET A 96 6.45 -3.70 10.99
C MET A 96 7.46 -4.00 9.86
N ILE A 97 7.80 -2.99 9.06
CA ILE A 97 8.85 -3.13 8.03
C ILE A 97 10.20 -3.41 8.69
N ARG A 98 10.57 -2.65 9.72
CA ARG A 98 11.81 -2.88 10.46
C ARG A 98 11.86 -4.29 11.05
N ASN A 99 10.81 -4.71 11.73
CA ASN A 99 10.70 -6.04 12.31
C ASN A 99 10.83 -7.13 11.24
N SER A 100 10.17 -6.97 10.10
CA SER A 100 10.25 -7.92 8.98
C SER A 100 11.66 -8.06 8.41
N LEU A 101 12.44 -6.96 8.39
CA LEU A 101 13.85 -7.00 7.94
C LEU A 101 14.79 -7.63 8.98
N GLN A 102 14.41 -7.61 10.26
CA GLN A 102 15.19 -8.18 11.38
C GLN A 102 14.78 -9.62 11.72
N THR A 103 13.65 -10.10 11.20
CA THR A 103 13.14 -11.45 11.42
C THR A 103 14.11 -12.49 10.88
N ASN A 104 14.44 -13.50 11.69
CA ASN A 104 15.32 -14.59 11.29
C ASN A 104 14.59 -15.70 10.52
N LEU A 105 15.35 -16.60 9.89
CA LEU A 105 14.79 -17.68 9.05
C LEU A 105 13.91 -18.67 9.84
N ASN A 106 14.16 -18.88 11.12
CA ASN A 106 13.35 -19.81 11.91
C ASN A 106 11.98 -19.23 12.21
N GLU A 107 11.92 -17.97 12.65
CA GLU A 107 10.66 -17.24 12.83
C GLU A 107 9.85 -17.14 11.53
N SER A 108 10.54 -16.94 10.39
CA SER A 108 9.88 -16.90 9.08
C SER A 108 9.20 -18.22 8.71
N LYS A 109 9.75 -19.37 9.12
CA LYS A 109 9.16 -20.70 8.88
C LYS A 109 7.83 -20.89 9.63
N ASP A 110 7.72 -20.35 10.84
CA ASP A 110 6.52 -20.46 11.66
C ASP A 110 5.33 -19.65 11.06
N LEU A 111 5.64 -18.66 10.22
CA LEU A 111 4.63 -17.89 9.49
C LEU A 111 4.14 -18.60 8.21
N PHE A 112 4.75 -19.74 7.83
CA PHE A 112 4.41 -20.43 6.61
C PHE A 112 3.09 -21.22 6.80
N SER A 113 2.08 -20.87 6.01
CA SER A 113 0.76 -21.49 6.07
C SER A 113 0.22 -21.76 4.67
N LEU A 114 -0.68 -22.73 4.54
CA LEU A 114 -1.38 -22.96 3.27
C LEU A 114 -2.09 -21.71 2.77
N LYS A 115 -2.64 -20.90 3.68
CA LYS A 115 -3.30 -19.63 3.35
C LYS A 115 -2.31 -18.64 2.73
N LEU A 116 -1.08 -18.52 3.25
CA LEU A 116 -0.03 -17.70 2.65
C LEU A 116 0.28 -18.16 1.23
N VAL A 117 0.45 -19.47 1.02
CA VAL A 117 0.70 -20.04 -0.32
C VAL A 117 -0.42 -19.67 -1.28
N LEU A 118 -1.69 -19.77 -0.87
CA LEU A 118 -2.83 -19.37 -1.72
C LEU A 118 -2.79 -17.87 -2.05
N TYR A 119 -2.48 -17.01 -1.08
CA TYR A 119 -2.32 -15.56 -1.36
C TYR A 119 -1.22 -15.31 -2.38
N VAL A 120 -0.05 -15.92 -2.22
CA VAL A 120 1.07 -15.76 -3.17
C VAL A 120 0.70 -16.31 -4.55
N VAL A 121 0.07 -17.47 -4.64
CA VAL A 121 -0.33 -18.05 -5.93
C VAL A 121 -1.35 -17.17 -6.63
N PHE A 122 -2.45 -16.81 -5.95
CA PHE A 122 -3.57 -16.10 -6.59
C PHE A 122 -3.33 -14.60 -6.74
N LEU A 123 -2.59 -13.98 -5.86
CA LEU A 123 -2.38 -12.52 -5.87
C LEU A 123 -0.99 -12.12 -6.40
N ALA A 124 0.02 -12.99 -6.40
CA ALA A 124 1.33 -12.65 -6.96
C ALA A 124 1.61 -13.42 -8.26
N ILE A 125 1.65 -14.76 -8.20
CA ILE A 125 2.12 -15.58 -9.32
C ILE A 125 1.16 -15.49 -10.52
N LEU A 126 -0.13 -15.72 -10.32
CA LEU A 126 -1.10 -15.69 -11.42
C LEU A 126 -1.17 -14.31 -12.09
N PRO A 127 -1.45 -13.20 -11.39
CA PRO A 127 -1.51 -11.90 -12.05
C PRO A 127 -0.15 -11.47 -12.60
N GLY A 128 0.95 -11.79 -11.91
CA GLY A 128 2.31 -11.54 -12.40
C GLY A 128 2.60 -12.27 -13.72
N TYR A 129 2.19 -13.54 -13.82
CA TYR A 129 2.30 -14.32 -15.05
C TYR A 129 1.46 -13.70 -16.19
N PHE A 130 0.23 -13.25 -15.90
CA PHE A 130 -0.59 -12.58 -16.93
C PHE A 130 0.05 -11.29 -17.40
N ILE A 131 0.61 -10.46 -16.50
CA ILE A 131 1.34 -9.24 -16.88
C ILE A 131 2.58 -9.59 -17.72
N TYR A 132 3.35 -10.59 -17.31
CA TYR A 132 4.55 -11.02 -18.04
C TYR A 132 4.21 -11.45 -19.48
N LYS A 133 3.17 -12.27 -19.66
CA LYS A 133 2.71 -12.79 -20.96
C LYS A 133 1.98 -11.76 -21.81
N THR A 134 1.48 -10.65 -21.23
CA THR A 134 0.76 -9.63 -22.00
C THR A 134 1.71 -8.89 -22.94
N GLU A 135 1.41 -8.87 -24.22
CA GLU A 135 2.11 -8.05 -25.20
C GLU A 135 1.56 -6.63 -25.18
N ILE A 136 2.40 -5.68 -24.79
CA ILE A 136 2.04 -4.26 -24.77
C ILE A 136 2.37 -3.65 -26.12
N LYS A 137 1.35 -3.13 -26.82
CA LYS A 137 1.56 -2.33 -28.03
C LYS A 137 1.90 -0.90 -27.64
N TYR A 138 3.15 -0.54 -27.84
CA TYR A 138 3.63 0.83 -27.68
C TYR A 138 3.41 1.62 -28.99
N LYS A 139 2.96 2.84 -28.84
CA LYS A 139 2.83 3.80 -29.93
C LYS A 139 4.15 4.60 -30.09
N SER A 140 4.15 5.55 -31.03
CA SER A 140 5.27 6.51 -31.10
C SER A 140 5.41 7.29 -29.79
N PHE A 141 6.61 7.74 -29.47
CA PHE A 141 6.92 8.43 -28.20
C PHE A 141 5.93 9.56 -27.89
N LYS A 142 5.65 10.43 -28.86
CA LYS A 142 4.69 11.54 -28.70
C LYS A 142 3.28 11.05 -28.35
N SER A 143 2.82 9.99 -29.03
CA SER A 143 1.47 9.41 -28.80
C SER A 143 1.38 8.72 -27.44
N GLU A 144 2.46 8.05 -26.99
CA GLU A 144 2.52 7.44 -25.65
C GLU A 144 2.54 8.52 -24.56
N LEU A 145 3.33 9.58 -24.72
CA LEU A 145 3.36 10.69 -23.79
C LEU A 145 1.99 11.35 -23.68
N PHE A 146 1.31 11.62 -24.82
CA PHE A 146 -0.04 12.19 -24.80
C PHE A 146 -1.05 11.26 -24.12
N SER A 147 -1.00 9.95 -24.43
CA SER A 147 -1.84 8.94 -23.78
C SER A 147 -1.61 8.88 -22.27
N LYS A 148 -0.34 8.96 -21.83
CA LYS A 148 0.04 9.00 -20.43
C LYS A 148 -0.50 10.24 -19.73
N LEU A 149 -0.26 11.43 -20.29
CA LEU A 149 -0.78 12.69 -19.77
C LEU A 149 -2.31 12.71 -19.69
N LYS A 150 -2.99 12.21 -20.71
CA LYS A 150 -4.45 12.07 -20.71
C LYS A 150 -4.92 11.16 -19.55
N THR A 151 -4.28 10.02 -19.33
CA THR A 151 -4.65 9.12 -18.23
C THR A 151 -4.42 9.77 -16.87
N ILE A 152 -3.28 10.43 -16.67
CA ILE A 152 -2.97 11.19 -15.45
C ILE A 152 -4.04 12.25 -15.20
N LEU A 153 -4.36 13.07 -16.22
CA LEU A 153 -5.34 14.15 -16.10
C LEU A 153 -6.74 13.59 -15.78
N LEU A 154 -7.18 12.56 -16.50
CA LEU A 154 -8.48 11.93 -16.24
C LEU A 154 -8.57 11.34 -14.83
N SER A 155 -7.53 10.66 -14.37
CA SER A 155 -7.49 10.12 -13.00
C SER A 155 -7.53 11.23 -11.97
N LEU A 156 -6.78 12.32 -12.18
CA LEU A 156 -6.78 13.47 -11.27
C LEU A 156 -8.14 14.17 -11.23
N VAL A 157 -8.75 14.42 -12.38
CA VAL A 157 -10.09 15.04 -12.47
C VAL A 157 -11.10 14.14 -11.74
N LEU A 158 -11.06 12.83 -11.94
CA LEU A 158 -11.99 11.91 -11.28
C LEU A 158 -11.79 11.89 -9.76
N ILE A 159 -10.54 11.91 -9.27
CA ILE A 159 -10.22 12.05 -7.84
C ILE A 159 -10.84 13.34 -7.28
N LEU A 160 -10.62 14.48 -7.94
CA LEU A 160 -11.14 15.76 -7.48
C LEU A 160 -12.67 15.79 -7.48
N VAL A 161 -13.31 15.33 -8.56
CA VAL A 161 -14.78 15.25 -8.65
C VAL A 161 -15.35 14.42 -7.50
N ILE A 162 -14.78 13.24 -7.21
CA ILE A 162 -15.27 12.39 -6.12
C ILE A 162 -15.09 13.06 -4.76
N ILE A 163 -13.90 13.61 -4.49
CA ILE A 163 -13.62 14.27 -3.20
C ILE A 163 -14.54 15.48 -2.99
N PHE A 164 -14.73 16.31 -4.00
CA PHE A 164 -15.62 17.49 -3.89
C PHE A 164 -17.08 17.10 -3.79
N SER A 165 -17.56 16.10 -4.56
CA SER A 165 -18.96 15.64 -4.52
C SER A 165 -19.33 15.06 -3.14
N PHE A 166 -18.39 14.41 -2.46
CA PHE A 166 -18.58 13.80 -1.15
C PHE A 166 -17.71 14.45 -0.05
N SER A 167 -17.48 15.76 -0.17
CA SER A 167 -16.52 16.48 0.68
C SER A 167 -16.76 16.32 2.18
N LYS A 168 -18.02 16.38 2.63
CA LYS A 168 -18.38 16.17 4.05
C LYS A 168 -17.99 14.79 4.54
N PHE A 169 -18.27 13.76 3.75
CA PHE A 169 -17.90 12.38 4.07
C PHE A 169 -16.39 12.20 4.13
N TYR A 170 -15.64 12.66 3.12
CA TYR A 170 -14.19 12.51 3.10
C TYR A 170 -13.50 13.33 4.18
N THR A 171 -14.01 14.52 4.52
CA THR A 171 -13.47 15.31 5.64
C THR A 171 -13.61 14.57 6.96
N SER A 172 -14.79 13.99 7.26
CA SER A 172 -15.00 13.16 8.45
C SER A 172 -14.12 11.91 8.42
N PHE A 173 -14.09 11.19 7.30
CA PHE A 173 -13.26 10.01 7.12
C PHE A 173 -11.77 10.28 7.41
N PHE A 174 -11.20 11.33 6.86
CA PHE A 174 -9.79 11.67 7.05
C PHE A 174 -9.48 12.17 8.46
N ARG A 175 -10.41 12.82 9.14
CA ARG A 175 -10.24 13.36 10.48
C ARG A 175 -10.47 12.31 11.56
N GLU A 176 -11.57 11.57 11.49
CA GLU A 176 -12.08 10.72 12.57
C GLU A 176 -11.60 9.28 12.45
N HIS A 177 -11.39 8.79 11.22
CA HIS A 177 -11.07 7.38 10.96
C HIS A 177 -9.67 7.18 10.40
N LYS A 178 -8.68 7.87 11.00
CA LYS A 178 -7.26 7.74 10.61
C LYS A 178 -6.77 6.29 10.48
N PRO A 179 -7.11 5.34 11.39
CA PRO A 179 -6.66 3.95 11.30
C PRO A 179 -7.12 3.24 10.03
N LEU A 180 -8.27 3.59 9.45
CA LEU A 180 -8.76 2.96 8.23
C LEU A 180 -7.81 3.19 7.04
N ARG A 181 -7.16 4.37 6.97
CA ARG A 181 -6.23 4.71 5.89
C ARG A 181 -4.96 3.85 5.90
N TYR A 182 -4.60 3.34 7.07
CA TYR A 182 -3.42 2.49 7.25
C TYR A 182 -3.61 1.10 6.63
N ASN A 183 -4.85 0.73 6.30
CA ASN A 183 -5.18 -0.53 5.64
C ASN A 183 -5.21 -0.42 4.10
N VAL A 184 -4.86 0.72 3.51
CA VAL A 184 -4.90 0.90 2.05
C VAL A 184 -3.64 0.34 1.39
N ASN A 185 -3.77 -0.81 0.75
CA ASN A 185 -2.70 -1.49 0.02
C ASN A 185 -2.76 -1.10 -1.49
N PRO A 186 -1.65 -0.73 -2.14
CA PRO A 186 -0.25 -0.71 -1.67
C PRO A 186 0.20 0.63 -1.07
N ILE A 187 -0.66 1.64 -0.99
CA ILE A 187 -0.28 3.04 -0.72
C ILE A 187 0.40 3.17 0.64
N PHE A 188 -0.18 2.53 1.67
CA PHE A 188 0.32 2.73 3.03
C PHE A 188 1.69 2.08 3.26
N TRP A 189 1.92 0.85 2.82
CA TRP A 189 3.23 0.24 2.97
C TRP A 189 4.31 0.93 2.12
N MET A 190 3.97 1.46 0.93
CA MET A 190 4.89 2.28 0.13
C MET A 190 5.30 3.55 0.89
N TYR A 191 4.34 4.24 1.52
CA TYR A 191 4.62 5.37 2.39
C TYR A 191 5.51 4.97 3.58
N SER A 192 5.22 3.84 4.21
CA SER A 192 5.97 3.32 5.36
C SER A 192 7.43 2.96 5.02
N ILE A 193 7.67 2.39 3.81
CA ILE A 193 9.03 2.17 3.31
C ILE A 193 9.76 3.51 3.13
N GLY A 194 9.12 4.52 2.54
CA GLY A 194 9.70 5.85 2.40
C GLY A 194 10.12 6.44 3.75
N ASN A 195 9.24 6.35 4.76
CA ASN A 195 9.55 6.79 6.12
C ASN A 195 10.68 5.97 6.76
N TYR A 196 10.71 4.66 6.55
CA TYR A 196 11.79 3.81 7.05
C TYR A 196 13.15 4.22 6.48
N ILE A 197 13.22 4.45 5.16
CA ILE A 197 14.44 4.91 4.50
C ILE A 197 14.89 6.27 5.05
N ASN A 198 13.98 7.24 5.16
CA ASN A 198 14.30 8.56 5.70
C ASN A 198 14.85 8.46 7.13
N LYS A 199 14.16 7.73 8.03
CA LYS A 199 14.64 7.53 9.40
C LYS A 199 16.00 6.82 9.46
N SER A 200 16.27 5.90 8.54
CA SER A 200 17.55 5.19 8.48
C SER A 200 18.69 6.08 7.96
N MET A 201 18.38 7.11 7.17
CA MET A 201 19.34 8.09 6.69
C MET A 201 19.63 9.19 7.72
N ASP A 202 18.62 9.53 8.56
CA ASP A 202 18.71 10.59 9.59
C ASP A 202 19.36 10.11 10.89
N VAL A 203 19.83 8.87 10.99
CA VAL A 203 20.61 8.39 12.15
C VAL A 203 21.98 9.05 12.11
N ALA A 204 22.05 10.29 12.63
CA ALA A 204 23.30 10.82 13.15
C ALA A 204 23.86 9.82 14.17
N PRO A 205 25.19 9.62 14.24
CA PRO A 205 25.77 8.74 15.24
C PRO A 205 25.29 9.21 16.62
N THR A 206 24.45 8.40 17.26
CA THR A 206 24.03 8.64 18.64
C THR A 206 25.30 8.55 19.47
N THR A 207 25.86 9.70 19.84
CA THR A 207 26.82 9.76 20.94
C THR A 207 26.06 9.23 22.14
N LEU A 208 26.43 8.03 22.60
CA LEU A 208 25.89 7.49 23.84
C LEU A 208 26.29 8.46 24.97
N GLU A 209 25.34 9.24 25.43
CA GLU A 209 25.52 9.96 26.68
C GLU A 209 25.44 8.95 27.82
N GLU A 210 26.53 8.80 28.58
CA GLU A 210 26.54 8.00 29.80
C GLU A 210 25.60 8.66 30.81
N ILE A 211 24.43 8.06 31.01
CA ILE A 211 23.43 8.46 31.97
C ILE A 211 23.94 8.04 33.36
N GLY A 212 23.92 8.97 34.33
CA GLY A 212 24.27 8.66 35.73
C GLY A 212 25.72 8.94 36.12
N LYS A 213 26.47 9.75 35.36
CA LYS A 213 27.80 10.25 35.76
C LYS A 213 27.81 10.99 37.13
N ASP A 214 26.64 11.45 37.55
CA ASP A 214 26.40 12.18 38.79
C ASP A 214 25.81 11.30 39.90
N SER A 215 25.53 10.03 39.63
CA SER A 215 25.01 9.11 40.64
C SER A 215 26.12 8.79 41.66
N LYS A 216 25.90 9.13 42.92
CA LYS A 216 26.74 8.75 44.06
C LYS A 216 26.06 7.59 44.78
N ILE A 217 26.83 6.57 45.13
CA ILE A 217 26.37 5.53 46.05
C ILE A 217 26.15 6.20 47.41
N VAL A 218 24.89 6.25 47.84
CA VAL A 218 24.58 6.69 49.23
C VAL A 218 24.94 5.51 50.12
N GLU A 219 25.88 5.71 51.03
CA GLU A 219 26.23 4.70 52.03
C GLU A 219 24.98 4.32 52.85
N PRO A 220 24.81 3.03 53.17
CA PRO A 220 23.67 2.60 53.96
C PRO A 220 23.68 3.31 55.29
N ILE A 221 22.52 3.90 55.66
CA ILE A 221 22.31 4.51 56.98
C ILE A 221 22.46 3.38 58.01
N GLU A 222 23.51 3.40 58.79
CA GLU A 222 23.63 2.52 59.98
C GLU A 222 22.45 2.81 60.90
N GLU A 223 21.58 1.82 61.08
CA GLU A 223 20.52 1.87 62.09
C GLU A 223 21.16 1.92 63.47
N GLN A 224 20.93 3.02 64.17
CA GLN A 224 21.23 3.17 65.62
C GLN A 224 20.11 2.57 66.44
#